data_6c78f45feae16ffe753be732c847663a
#
_entry.id   6c78f45feae16ffe753be732c847663a
#
_cell.length_a   1.000
_cell.length_b   1.000
_cell.length_c   1.000
_cell.angle_alpha   90.00
_cell.angle_beta   90.00
_cell.angle_gamma   90.00
#
_symmetry.space_group_name_H-M   'P 1'
#
loop_
_entity.id
_entity.type
_entity.pdbx_description
1 polymer ?
#
loop_
_entity_poly.entity_id
_entity_poly.type
_entity_poly.pdbx_seq_one_letter_code
_entity_poly.pdbx_strand_id
1 'polypeptide(L)'
;MTGWLDGKRALVVGAGSGIGRGVVDAFLSEGAKVGVLELDTAKCEALAAEHPEVEVVQGDATKAAANQTAVAAVVDRFGGLDVLVNCVGVFDFYRKLESIDADMLDQAFDEMFAINVKSHLHSVKVATPALRESGGSIVLTESTSAYYPGRGGTLYVASKFAVRGLVTTLAYELAPDIRVNGVAPGGTLGTDLSGLTTLGLTENRLDGPDRAKELAGRNPLGVALSGIDHAWSYVFLASDRSRGISGRVVHSDGGMGIKV
;
A
#
# COMPACT_ATOMS: atom_id res chain seq x y z
N MET A 1 6.48 21.32 18.14
CA MET A 1 5.63 21.47 16.92
C MET A 1 4.71 20.28 16.89
N THR A 2 3.43 20.45 16.65
CA THR A 2 2.48 19.35 16.43
C THR A 2 2.84 18.63 15.13
N GLY A 3 2.70 17.30 15.10
CA GLY A 3 2.95 16.50 13.90
C GLY A 3 2.01 16.85 12.74
N TRP A 4 2.35 16.45 11.53
CA TRP A 4 1.53 16.76 10.34
C TRP A 4 0.20 16.00 10.30
N LEU A 5 0.07 14.94 11.11
CA LEU A 5 -1.12 14.11 11.23
C LEU A 5 -1.72 14.16 12.64
N ASP A 6 -1.38 15.20 13.43
CA ASP A 6 -1.84 15.33 14.81
C ASP A 6 -3.38 15.24 14.89
N GLY A 7 -3.86 14.25 15.65
CA GLY A 7 -5.28 13.96 15.83
C GLY A 7 -5.98 13.29 14.65
N LYS A 8 -5.35 13.07 13.50
CA LYS A 8 -5.92 12.31 12.36
C LYS A 8 -6.09 10.83 12.73
N ARG A 9 -7.18 10.23 12.29
CA ARG A 9 -7.54 8.83 12.49
C ARG A 9 -7.33 8.09 11.18
N ALA A 10 -6.43 7.12 11.18
CA ALA A 10 -5.99 6.44 9.98
C ALA A 10 -6.26 4.93 10.03
N LEU A 11 -6.61 4.34 8.90
CA LEU A 11 -6.60 2.90 8.68
C LEU A 11 -5.51 2.56 7.65
N VAL A 12 -4.57 1.70 8.03
CA VAL A 12 -3.54 1.16 7.14
C VAL A 12 -3.82 -0.31 6.87
N VAL A 13 -4.04 -0.66 5.60
CA VAL A 13 -4.34 -2.03 5.16
C VAL A 13 -3.07 -2.67 4.61
N GLY A 14 -2.67 -3.83 5.16
CA GLY A 14 -1.40 -4.49 4.83
C GLY A 14 -0.20 -3.84 5.51
N ALA A 15 -0.20 -3.83 6.84
CA ALA A 15 0.74 -3.06 7.65
C ALA A 15 1.76 -3.91 8.44
N GLY A 16 1.75 -5.22 8.27
CA GLY A 16 2.59 -6.12 9.05
C GLY A 16 4.09 -6.07 8.71
N SER A 17 4.47 -5.52 7.56
CA SER A 17 5.88 -5.42 7.14
C SER A 17 6.10 -4.31 6.12
N GLY A 18 7.37 -4.06 5.78
CA GLY A 18 7.78 -3.23 4.66
C GLY A 18 7.19 -1.81 4.67
N ILE A 19 6.56 -1.42 3.56
CA ILE A 19 6.02 -0.07 3.37
C ILE A 19 4.87 0.20 4.35
N GLY A 20 3.92 -0.72 4.47
CA GLY A 20 2.77 -0.53 5.36
C GLY A 20 3.19 -0.37 6.81
N ARG A 21 4.18 -1.12 7.29
CA ARG A 21 4.75 -0.95 8.62
C ARG A 21 5.43 0.40 8.76
N GLY A 22 6.26 0.81 7.81
CA GLY A 22 6.86 2.13 7.81
C GLY A 22 5.83 3.27 7.84
N VAL A 23 4.67 3.09 7.17
CA VAL A 23 3.56 4.05 7.23
C VAL A 23 2.96 4.12 8.63
N VAL A 24 2.75 2.97 9.31
CA VAL A 24 2.26 2.97 10.70
C VAL A 24 3.22 3.75 11.60
N ASP A 25 4.51 3.44 11.55
CA ASP A 25 5.53 4.07 12.38
C ASP A 25 5.62 5.59 12.14
N ALA A 26 5.59 6.02 10.86
CA ALA A 26 5.61 7.44 10.51
C ALA A 26 4.32 8.16 10.94
N PHE A 27 3.16 7.52 10.77
CA PHE A 27 1.87 8.12 11.15
C PHE A 27 1.77 8.32 12.66
N LEU A 28 2.21 7.33 13.45
CA LEU A 28 2.28 7.45 14.91
C LEU A 28 3.23 8.58 15.33
N SER A 29 4.42 8.67 14.73
CA SER A 29 5.39 9.73 15.02
C SER A 29 4.87 11.13 14.69
N GLU A 30 3.94 11.24 13.74
CA GLU A 30 3.29 12.48 13.32
C GLU A 30 1.96 12.75 14.06
N GLY A 31 1.64 11.96 15.10
CA GLY A 31 0.51 12.20 16.00
C GLY A 31 -0.83 11.61 15.52
N ALA A 32 -0.84 10.74 14.54
CA ALA A 32 -2.05 10.05 14.11
C ALA A 32 -2.45 8.95 15.11
N LYS A 33 -3.76 8.68 15.18
CA LYS A 33 -4.33 7.46 15.75
C LYS A 33 -4.46 6.44 14.63
N VAL A 34 -3.88 5.26 14.80
CA VAL A 34 -3.75 4.28 13.72
C VAL A 34 -4.51 2.99 14.02
N GLY A 35 -5.31 2.55 13.08
CA GLY A 35 -5.80 1.18 13.00
C GLY A 35 -5.18 0.45 11.81
N VAL A 36 -5.17 -0.86 11.90
CA VAL A 36 -4.52 -1.74 10.92
C VAL A 36 -5.43 -2.90 10.56
N LEU A 37 -5.48 -3.25 9.27
CA LEU A 37 -5.99 -4.53 8.78
C LEU A 37 -4.82 -5.34 8.24
N GLU A 38 -4.52 -6.49 8.84
CA GLU A 38 -3.41 -7.36 8.47
C GLU A 38 -3.87 -8.83 8.41
N LEU A 39 -3.35 -9.57 7.45
CA LEU A 39 -3.72 -10.97 7.22
C LEU A 39 -3.01 -11.92 8.19
N ASP A 40 -1.72 -11.69 8.41
CA ASP A 40 -0.83 -12.58 9.15
C ASP A 40 -0.98 -12.41 10.66
N THR A 41 -1.34 -13.50 11.36
CA THR A 41 -1.56 -13.51 12.81
C THR A 41 -0.31 -13.10 13.59
N ALA A 42 0.87 -13.63 13.23
CA ALA A 42 2.09 -13.33 13.95
C ALA A 42 2.50 -11.85 13.78
N LYS A 43 2.27 -11.27 12.60
CA LYS A 43 2.49 -9.84 12.36
C LYS A 43 1.50 -8.97 13.13
N CYS A 44 0.24 -9.40 13.24
CA CYS A 44 -0.76 -8.72 14.09
C CYS A 44 -0.32 -8.70 15.55
N GLU A 45 0.10 -9.86 16.09
CA GLU A 45 0.55 -9.98 17.47
C GLU A 45 1.80 -9.14 17.74
N ALA A 46 2.78 -9.18 16.85
CA ALA A 46 4.01 -8.39 16.97
C ALA A 46 3.69 -6.88 16.95
N LEU A 47 2.82 -6.43 16.03
CA LEU A 47 2.43 -5.02 15.95
C LEU A 47 1.68 -4.55 17.20
N ALA A 48 0.74 -5.36 17.70
CA ALA A 48 0.00 -5.03 18.93
C ALA A 48 0.90 -5.00 20.19
N ALA A 49 1.91 -5.85 20.24
CA ALA A 49 2.88 -5.86 21.33
C ALA A 49 3.80 -4.64 21.32
N GLU A 50 4.23 -4.21 20.13
CA GLU A 50 5.13 -3.06 19.96
C GLU A 50 4.40 -1.71 20.08
N HIS A 51 3.15 -1.65 19.59
CA HIS A 51 2.30 -0.45 19.58
C HIS A 51 0.91 -0.73 20.19
N PRO A 52 0.81 -0.78 21.53
CA PRO A 52 -0.47 -1.06 22.20
C PRO A 52 -1.58 -0.03 21.91
N GLU A 53 -1.19 1.17 21.46
CA GLU A 53 -2.11 2.23 21.04
C GLU A 53 -2.78 1.97 19.68
N VAL A 54 -2.23 1.11 18.85
CA VAL A 54 -2.77 0.76 17.52
C VAL A 54 -3.97 -0.19 17.65
N GLU A 55 -4.99 0.05 16.85
CA GLU A 55 -6.12 -0.87 16.71
C GLU A 55 -5.80 -1.92 15.64
N VAL A 56 -5.50 -3.16 16.05
CA VAL A 56 -5.10 -4.22 15.13
C VAL A 56 -6.27 -5.16 14.85
N VAL A 57 -6.67 -5.25 13.59
CA VAL A 57 -7.70 -6.18 13.11
C VAL A 57 -7.04 -7.20 12.19
N GLN A 58 -7.14 -8.47 12.56
CA GLN A 58 -6.72 -9.56 11.68
C GLN A 58 -7.80 -9.84 10.63
N GLY A 59 -7.40 -9.92 9.35
CA GLY A 59 -8.34 -10.26 8.28
C GLY A 59 -7.78 -10.16 6.88
N ASP A 60 -8.48 -10.81 5.95
CA ASP A 60 -8.15 -10.81 4.52
C ASP A 60 -8.76 -9.59 3.82
N ALA A 61 -7.92 -8.66 3.40
CA ALA A 61 -8.33 -7.44 2.70
C ALA A 61 -9.05 -7.71 1.36
N THR A 62 -8.95 -8.90 0.80
CA THR A 62 -9.71 -9.30 -0.40
C THR A 62 -11.19 -9.59 -0.10
N LYS A 63 -11.59 -9.56 1.17
CA LYS A 63 -12.96 -9.81 1.65
C LYS A 63 -13.58 -8.52 2.17
N ALA A 64 -14.78 -8.22 1.70
CA ALA A 64 -15.51 -7.03 2.14
C ALA A 64 -15.75 -7.01 3.66
N ALA A 65 -16.08 -8.16 4.26
CA ALA A 65 -16.36 -8.28 5.69
C ALA A 65 -15.14 -7.89 6.56
N ALA A 66 -13.92 -8.29 6.19
CA ALA A 66 -12.72 -7.91 6.93
C ALA A 66 -12.48 -6.39 6.90
N ASN A 67 -12.69 -5.77 5.74
CA ASN A 67 -12.59 -4.30 5.61
C ASN A 67 -13.69 -3.60 6.44
N GLN A 68 -14.91 -4.13 6.48
CA GLN A 68 -16.00 -3.61 7.31
C GLN A 68 -15.63 -3.66 8.79
N THR A 69 -15.12 -4.81 9.27
CA THR A 69 -14.66 -4.96 10.64
C THR A 69 -13.56 -3.95 10.98
N ALA A 70 -12.56 -3.78 10.10
CA ALA A 70 -11.45 -2.86 10.34
C ALA A 70 -11.90 -1.39 10.38
N VAL A 71 -12.75 -0.96 9.45
CA VAL A 71 -13.30 0.42 9.46
C VAL A 71 -14.14 0.64 10.71
N ALA A 72 -15.02 -0.30 11.08
CA ALA A 72 -15.83 -0.19 12.27
C ALA A 72 -14.98 -0.08 13.55
N ALA A 73 -13.95 -0.92 13.69
CA ALA A 73 -13.04 -0.90 14.85
C ALA A 73 -12.33 0.46 15.00
N VAL A 74 -11.86 1.05 13.89
CA VAL A 74 -11.24 2.39 13.90
C VAL A 74 -12.26 3.47 14.27
N VAL A 75 -13.45 3.43 13.69
CA VAL A 75 -14.52 4.40 13.99
C VAL A 75 -14.96 4.30 15.45
N ASP A 76 -15.16 3.10 15.97
CA ASP A 76 -15.60 2.86 17.35
C ASP A 76 -14.52 3.32 18.35
N ARG A 77 -13.24 3.00 18.09
CA ARG A 77 -12.14 3.36 18.99
C ARG A 77 -11.76 4.83 18.95
N PHE A 78 -11.76 5.46 17.78
CA PHE A 78 -11.21 6.80 17.59
C PHE A 78 -12.26 7.87 17.27
N GLY A 79 -13.51 7.48 17.02
CA GLY A 79 -14.62 8.39 16.74
C GLY A 79 -14.74 8.82 15.28
N GLY A 80 -14.12 8.11 14.33
CA GLY A 80 -14.22 8.37 12.89
C GLY A 80 -12.99 7.93 12.11
N LEU A 81 -12.92 8.29 10.82
CA LEU A 81 -11.80 7.95 9.92
C LEU A 81 -11.46 9.15 9.04
N ASP A 82 -10.19 9.57 9.02
CA ASP A 82 -9.68 10.69 8.23
C ASP A 82 -8.79 10.24 7.08
N VAL A 83 -8.10 9.11 7.23
CA VAL A 83 -7.12 8.63 6.26
C VAL A 83 -7.27 7.13 6.04
N LEU A 84 -7.31 6.72 4.78
CA LEU A 84 -7.15 5.34 4.36
C LEU A 84 -5.86 5.18 3.58
N VAL A 85 -5.01 4.24 3.99
CA VAL A 85 -3.85 3.78 3.21
C VAL A 85 -4.02 2.30 2.88
N ASN A 86 -3.79 1.90 1.62
CA ASN A 86 -3.74 0.49 1.27
C ASN A 86 -2.36 0.14 0.69
N CYS A 87 -1.63 -0.74 1.39
CA CYS A 87 -0.31 -1.23 1.03
C CYS A 87 -0.31 -2.71 0.62
N VAL A 88 -1.49 -3.33 0.47
CA VAL A 88 -1.60 -4.75 0.11
C VAL A 88 -1.05 -5.02 -1.29
N GLY A 89 -0.28 -6.09 -1.40
CA GLY A 89 0.19 -6.55 -2.69
C GLY A 89 1.01 -7.83 -2.62
N VAL A 90 1.03 -8.55 -3.72
CA VAL A 90 1.90 -9.71 -3.99
C VAL A 90 2.65 -9.47 -5.29
N PHE A 91 3.72 -10.24 -5.52
CA PHE A 91 4.63 -10.07 -6.64
C PHE A 91 4.75 -11.34 -7.47
N ASP A 92 4.92 -11.22 -8.77
CA ASP A 92 5.06 -12.37 -9.66
C ASP A 92 6.52 -12.79 -9.93
N PHE A 93 7.48 -12.19 -9.21
CA PHE A 93 8.92 -12.48 -9.33
C PHE A 93 9.41 -12.50 -10.80
N TYR A 94 8.95 -11.50 -11.57
CA TYR A 94 9.32 -11.30 -12.98
C TYR A 94 8.88 -12.44 -13.90
N ARG A 95 7.81 -13.19 -13.56
CA ARG A 95 7.26 -14.24 -14.43
C ARG A 95 6.78 -13.64 -15.74
N LYS A 96 7.39 -14.10 -16.82
CA LYS A 96 6.98 -13.73 -18.18
C LYS A 96 5.71 -14.50 -18.55
N LEU A 97 4.85 -13.90 -19.37
CA LEU A 97 3.61 -14.53 -19.83
C LEU A 97 3.87 -15.90 -20.47
N GLU A 98 4.91 -16.01 -21.30
CA GLU A 98 5.31 -17.25 -21.97
C GLU A 98 5.74 -18.39 -21.02
N SER A 99 6.06 -18.05 -19.75
CA SER A 99 6.49 -19.02 -18.73
C SER A 99 5.37 -19.41 -17.76
N ILE A 100 4.16 -18.96 -17.99
CA ILE A 100 2.97 -19.36 -17.24
C ILE A 100 2.21 -20.38 -18.07
N ASP A 101 1.98 -21.56 -17.53
CA ASP A 101 1.21 -22.60 -18.21
C ASP A 101 -0.21 -22.09 -18.46
N ALA A 102 -0.75 -22.40 -19.64
CA ALA A 102 -2.03 -21.83 -20.08
C ALA A 102 -3.20 -22.21 -19.14
N ASP A 103 -3.19 -23.40 -18.56
CA ASP A 103 -4.18 -23.87 -17.59
C ASP A 103 -4.02 -23.24 -16.19
N MET A 104 -2.88 -22.60 -15.89
CA MET A 104 -2.63 -21.85 -14.65
C MET A 104 -2.94 -20.35 -14.77
N LEU A 105 -3.06 -19.85 -16.01
CA LEU A 105 -3.15 -18.40 -16.26
C LEU A 105 -4.37 -17.77 -15.59
N ASP A 106 -5.54 -18.39 -15.71
CA ASP A 106 -6.79 -17.86 -15.14
C ASP A 106 -6.69 -17.73 -13.61
N GLN A 107 -6.20 -18.78 -12.94
CA GLN A 107 -6.05 -18.78 -11.49
C GLN A 107 -4.98 -17.77 -11.02
N ALA A 108 -3.86 -17.69 -11.73
CA ALA A 108 -2.80 -16.72 -11.40
C ALA A 108 -3.26 -15.27 -11.60
N PHE A 109 -4.05 -15.01 -12.67
CA PHE A 109 -4.67 -13.71 -12.91
C PHE A 109 -5.65 -13.37 -11.78
N ASP A 110 -6.55 -14.27 -11.44
CA ASP A 110 -7.57 -14.06 -10.41
C ASP A 110 -6.92 -13.80 -9.05
N GLU A 111 -5.89 -14.57 -8.66
CA GLU A 111 -5.15 -14.35 -7.41
C GLU A 111 -4.46 -12.98 -7.40
N MET A 112 -3.70 -12.65 -8.46
CA MET A 112 -3.01 -11.36 -8.58
C MET A 112 -3.97 -10.18 -8.48
N PHE A 113 -5.06 -10.20 -9.25
CA PHE A 113 -6.01 -9.10 -9.28
C PHE A 113 -6.90 -9.06 -8.02
N ALA A 114 -7.21 -10.20 -7.41
CA ALA A 114 -7.91 -10.24 -6.13
C ALA A 114 -7.09 -9.53 -5.05
N ILE A 115 -5.78 -9.80 -4.97
CA ILE A 115 -4.92 -9.22 -3.94
C ILE A 115 -4.53 -7.79 -4.30
N ASN A 116 -4.00 -7.52 -5.49
CA ASN A 116 -3.41 -6.23 -5.83
C ASN A 116 -4.42 -5.16 -6.25
N VAL A 117 -5.65 -5.54 -6.64
CA VAL A 117 -6.65 -4.59 -7.16
C VAL A 117 -7.95 -4.61 -6.35
N LYS A 118 -8.56 -5.80 -6.20
CA LYS A 118 -9.85 -5.92 -5.50
C LYS A 118 -9.75 -5.54 -4.02
N SER A 119 -8.62 -5.81 -3.34
CA SER A 119 -8.40 -5.35 -1.96
C SER A 119 -8.50 -3.82 -1.83
N HIS A 120 -7.93 -3.08 -2.80
CA HIS A 120 -8.03 -1.62 -2.85
C HIS A 120 -9.49 -1.17 -3.04
N LEU A 121 -10.23 -1.81 -3.92
CA LEU A 121 -11.65 -1.50 -4.15
C LEU A 121 -12.49 -1.75 -2.89
N HIS A 122 -12.27 -2.87 -2.18
CA HIS A 122 -12.99 -3.16 -0.95
C HIS A 122 -12.70 -2.15 0.15
N SER A 123 -11.42 -1.85 0.41
CA SER A 123 -11.04 -0.89 1.45
C SER A 123 -11.61 0.51 1.16
N VAL A 124 -11.50 0.99 -0.08
CA VAL A 124 -12.07 2.29 -0.48
C VAL A 124 -13.58 2.29 -0.35
N LYS A 125 -14.28 1.29 -0.89
CA LYS A 125 -15.75 1.21 -0.86
C LYS A 125 -16.30 1.27 0.56
N VAL A 126 -15.67 0.53 1.48
CA VAL A 126 -16.13 0.46 2.88
C VAL A 126 -15.78 1.72 3.66
N ALA A 127 -14.58 2.30 3.43
CA ALA A 127 -14.13 3.49 4.14
C ALA A 127 -14.81 4.79 3.67
N THR A 128 -15.33 4.83 2.45
CA THR A 128 -15.89 6.05 1.81
C THR A 128 -16.93 6.78 2.69
N PRO A 129 -17.90 6.14 3.36
CA PRO A 129 -18.87 6.87 4.20
C PRO A 129 -18.18 7.67 5.32
N ALA A 130 -17.32 7.02 6.10
CA ALA A 130 -16.63 7.66 7.23
C ALA A 130 -15.62 8.73 6.76
N LEU A 131 -14.91 8.49 5.65
CA LEU A 131 -14.02 9.48 5.04
C LEU A 131 -14.77 10.70 4.51
N ARG A 132 -15.99 10.53 4.00
CA ARG A 132 -16.80 11.65 3.53
C ARG A 132 -17.22 12.57 4.67
N GLU A 133 -17.57 12.00 5.82
CA GLU A 133 -17.90 12.78 7.02
C GLU A 133 -16.75 13.65 7.52
N SER A 134 -15.51 13.20 7.33
CA SER A 134 -14.31 13.92 7.79
C SER A 134 -13.66 14.83 6.73
N GLY A 135 -14.08 14.75 5.47
CA GLY A 135 -13.35 15.38 4.36
C GLY A 135 -11.98 14.71 4.14
N GLY A 136 -11.94 13.40 4.21
CA GLY A 136 -10.71 12.60 4.36
C GLY A 136 -9.83 12.45 3.13
N SER A 137 -8.82 11.59 3.25
CA SER A 137 -7.83 11.31 2.22
C SER A 137 -7.60 9.80 2.06
N ILE A 138 -7.43 9.36 0.81
CA ILE A 138 -7.07 8.00 0.43
C ILE A 138 -5.70 8.02 -0.24
N VAL A 139 -4.80 7.12 0.17
CA VAL A 139 -3.50 6.92 -0.47
C VAL A 139 -3.35 5.45 -0.86
N LEU A 140 -3.26 5.18 -2.15
CA LEU A 140 -3.10 3.82 -2.69
C LEU A 140 -1.65 3.54 -3.07
N THR A 141 -1.16 2.35 -2.71
CA THR A 141 0.20 1.94 -3.05
C THR A 141 0.25 1.34 -4.44
N GLU A 142 0.83 2.10 -5.35
CA GLU A 142 1.16 1.68 -6.70
C GLU A 142 2.53 0.97 -6.75
N SER A 143 3.25 1.20 -7.82
CA SER A 143 4.64 0.79 -8.02
C SER A 143 5.21 1.53 -9.23
N THR A 144 6.53 1.71 -9.28
CA THR A 144 7.22 2.09 -10.52
C THR A 144 6.91 1.15 -11.69
N SER A 145 6.43 -0.07 -11.41
CA SER A 145 5.95 -1.03 -12.43
C SER A 145 4.72 -0.54 -13.20
N ALA A 146 3.96 0.43 -12.66
CA ALA A 146 2.86 1.08 -13.37
C ALA A 146 3.32 2.17 -14.37
N TYR A 147 4.63 2.36 -14.52
CA TYR A 147 5.21 3.42 -15.35
C TYR A 147 6.34 2.91 -16.26
N TYR A 148 7.12 1.94 -15.77
CA TYR A 148 8.33 1.46 -16.46
C TYR A 148 8.29 -0.05 -16.67
N PRO A 149 8.54 -0.55 -17.88
CA PRO A 149 8.64 -1.98 -18.13
C PRO A 149 9.84 -2.59 -17.42
N GLY A 150 9.81 -3.94 -17.24
CA GLY A 150 10.92 -4.67 -16.64
C GLY A 150 11.03 -4.52 -15.11
N ARG A 151 9.98 -4.02 -14.45
CA ARG A 151 9.91 -3.86 -12.98
C ARG A 151 9.01 -4.90 -12.30
N GLY A 152 8.63 -5.93 -13.03
CA GLY A 152 7.81 -7.06 -12.62
C GLY A 152 7.49 -7.89 -13.85
N GLY A 153 6.81 -9.00 -13.66
CA GLY A 153 6.26 -9.80 -14.75
C GLY A 153 4.91 -9.22 -15.23
N THR A 154 4.31 -9.90 -16.18
CA THR A 154 3.14 -9.39 -16.91
C THR A 154 1.93 -9.15 -15.99
N LEU A 155 1.62 -10.09 -15.11
CA LEU A 155 0.44 -9.98 -14.24
C LEU A 155 0.61 -8.88 -13.20
N TYR A 156 1.78 -8.79 -12.59
CA TYR A 156 2.09 -7.74 -11.61
C TYR A 156 2.02 -6.35 -12.22
N VAL A 157 2.70 -6.15 -13.35
CA VAL A 157 2.68 -4.87 -14.08
C VAL A 157 1.25 -4.47 -14.41
N ALA A 158 0.45 -5.37 -15.00
CA ALA A 158 -0.95 -5.10 -15.33
C ALA A 158 -1.77 -4.71 -14.08
N SER A 159 -1.58 -5.42 -12.96
CA SER A 159 -2.28 -5.11 -11.71
C SER A 159 -1.93 -3.71 -11.18
N LYS A 160 -0.65 -3.29 -11.27
CA LYS A 160 -0.23 -1.96 -10.80
C LYS A 160 -0.67 -0.83 -11.73
N PHE A 161 -0.78 -1.06 -13.06
CA PHE A 161 -1.47 -0.15 -13.96
C PHE A 161 -2.96 0.00 -13.61
N ALA A 162 -3.63 -1.09 -13.21
CA ALA A 162 -5.01 -1.02 -12.75
C ALA A 162 -5.14 -0.12 -11.50
N VAL A 163 -4.24 -0.26 -10.49
CA VAL A 163 -4.25 0.62 -9.31
C VAL A 163 -4.03 2.09 -9.69
N ARG A 164 -3.14 2.38 -10.66
CA ARG A 164 -2.97 3.74 -11.19
C ARG A 164 -4.27 4.28 -11.79
N GLY A 165 -5.01 3.44 -12.53
CA GLY A 165 -6.35 3.78 -13.03
C GLY A 165 -7.34 4.08 -11.89
N LEU A 166 -7.30 3.30 -10.80
CA LEU A 166 -8.13 3.54 -9.62
C LEU A 166 -7.83 4.91 -8.98
N VAL A 167 -6.56 5.30 -8.84
CA VAL A 167 -6.21 6.62 -8.27
C VAL A 167 -6.89 7.76 -9.03
N THR A 168 -6.80 7.75 -10.35
CA THR A 168 -7.38 8.83 -11.17
C THR A 168 -8.91 8.82 -11.18
N THR A 169 -9.51 7.64 -11.33
CA THR A 169 -10.97 7.50 -11.40
C THR A 169 -11.64 7.81 -10.06
N LEU A 170 -11.11 7.25 -8.96
CA LEU A 170 -11.66 7.49 -7.62
C LEU A 170 -11.46 8.95 -7.17
N ALA A 171 -10.37 9.60 -7.58
CA ALA A 171 -10.18 11.02 -7.32
C ALA A 171 -11.26 11.89 -7.98
N TYR A 172 -11.70 11.51 -9.18
CA TYR A 172 -12.81 12.18 -9.88
C TYR A 172 -14.17 11.87 -9.23
N GLU A 173 -14.44 10.59 -8.91
CA GLU A 173 -15.72 10.15 -8.38
C GLU A 173 -15.99 10.63 -6.94
N LEU A 174 -14.94 10.77 -6.11
CA LEU A 174 -15.07 11.09 -4.69
C LEU A 174 -14.85 12.58 -4.39
N ALA A 175 -14.48 13.38 -5.40
CA ALA A 175 -14.42 14.83 -5.25
C ALA A 175 -15.83 15.41 -5.11
N PRO A 176 -16.01 16.55 -4.38
CA PRO A 176 -14.97 17.30 -3.68
C PRO A 176 -14.67 16.79 -2.26
N ASP A 177 -15.37 15.76 -1.79
CA ASP A 177 -15.41 15.37 -0.38
C ASP A 177 -14.13 14.67 0.07
N ILE A 178 -13.52 13.84 -0.80
CA ILE A 178 -12.38 12.99 -0.47
C ILE A 178 -11.28 13.17 -1.52
N ARG A 179 -10.05 13.36 -1.05
CA ARG A 179 -8.87 13.34 -1.95
C ARG A 179 -8.38 11.91 -2.13
N VAL A 180 -8.02 11.53 -3.34
CA VAL A 180 -7.43 10.21 -3.63
C VAL A 180 -6.12 10.41 -4.38
N ASN A 181 -5.04 9.89 -3.83
CA ASN A 181 -3.70 9.96 -4.42
C ASN A 181 -3.00 8.61 -4.35
N GLY A 182 -1.86 8.50 -4.99
CA GLY A 182 -1.04 7.30 -4.99
C GLY A 182 0.41 7.58 -4.59
N VAL A 183 1.08 6.54 -4.13
CA VAL A 183 2.54 6.50 -4.03
C VAL A 183 3.03 5.36 -4.91
N ALA A 184 4.02 5.61 -5.75
CA ALA A 184 4.70 4.63 -6.58
C ALA A 184 6.11 4.36 -6.02
N PRO A 185 6.27 3.39 -5.11
CA PRO A 185 7.56 3.02 -4.58
C PRO A 185 8.45 2.36 -5.64
N GLY A 186 9.75 2.55 -5.51
CA GLY A 186 10.78 1.72 -6.14
C GLY A 186 11.00 0.41 -5.39
N GLY A 187 12.12 -0.23 -5.64
CA GLY A 187 12.55 -1.41 -4.88
C GLY A 187 12.81 -1.05 -3.42
N THR A 188 12.27 -1.86 -2.50
CA THR A 188 12.24 -1.57 -1.07
C THR A 188 12.97 -2.66 -0.29
N LEU A 189 13.78 -2.27 0.70
CA LEU A 189 14.41 -3.16 1.68
C LEU A 189 13.42 -3.54 2.80
N GLY A 190 13.61 -4.74 3.35
CA GLY A 190 12.84 -5.19 4.52
C GLY A 190 11.36 -5.43 4.22
N THR A 191 11.02 -5.72 2.97
CA THR A 191 9.67 -6.14 2.60
C THR A 191 9.54 -7.66 2.66
N ASP A 192 8.42 -8.13 3.18
CA ASP A 192 7.99 -9.52 3.06
C ASP A 192 6.99 -9.65 1.91
N LEU A 193 7.35 -9.10 0.75
CA LEU A 193 6.52 -9.15 -0.44
C LEU A 193 6.52 -10.57 -1.00
N SER A 194 5.45 -11.31 -0.70
CA SER A 194 5.29 -12.71 -1.12
C SER A 194 4.90 -12.82 -2.59
N GLY A 195 5.07 -14.03 -3.12
CA GLY A 195 4.63 -14.37 -4.47
C GLY A 195 3.24 -15.02 -4.50
N LEU A 196 2.79 -15.30 -5.74
CA LEU A 196 1.53 -15.98 -5.99
C LEU A 196 1.60 -17.45 -5.54
N THR A 197 0.61 -17.88 -4.80
CA THR A 197 0.42 -19.28 -4.39
C THR A 197 0.20 -20.18 -5.60
N THR A 198 -0.62 -19.74 -6.52
CA THR A 198 -0.93 -20.44 -7.77
C THR A 198 0.32 -20.76 -8.59
N LEU A 199 1.34 -19.92 -8.56
CA LEU A 199 2.59 -20.14 -9.29
C LEU A 199 3.71 -20.74 -8.41
N GLY A 200 3.42 -21.16 -7.18
CA GLY A 200 4.39 -21.74 -6.25
C GLY A 200 5.48 -20.76 -5.82
N LEU A 201 5.16 -19.46 -5.74
CA LEU A 201 6.13 -18.38 -5.46
C LEU A 201 6.08 -17.87 -4.02
N THR A 202 5.32 -18.49 -3.13
CA THR A 202 5.12 -18.02 -1.74
C THR A 202 6.40 -17.99 -0.91
N GLU A 203 7.36 -18.87 -1.20
CA GLU A 203 8.64 -18.94 -0.50
C GLU A 203 9.72 -18.02 -1.11
N ASN A 204 9.42 -17.41 -2.24
CA ASN A 204 10.36 -16.49 -2.86
C ASN A 204 10.46 -15.20 -2.05
N ARG A 205 11.66 -14.67 -1.92
CA ARG A 205 11.95 -13.42 -1.21
C ARG A 205 12.80 -12.49 -2.06
N LEU A 206 12.63 -11.19 -1.83
CA LEU A 206 13.46 -10.13 -2.44
C LEU A 206 14.50 -9.64 -1.43
N ASP A 207 15.21 -10.58 -0.82
CA ASP A 207 16.25 -10.36 0.18
C ASP A 207 17.60 -10.92 -0.30
N GLY A 208 18.61 -10.80 0.53
CA GLY A 208 19.95 -11.28 0.24
C GLY A 208 21.02 -10.26 0.64
N PRO A 209 22.27 -10.70 0.81
CA PRO A 209 23.36 -9.85 1.33
C PRO A 209 23.68 -8.65 0.43
N ASP A 210 23.48 -8.78 -0.88
CA ASP A 210 23.77 -7.72 -1.85
C ASP A 210 22.54 -6.87 -2.21
N ARG A 211 21.38 -7.14 -1.61
CA ARG A 211 20.09 -6.49 -1.99
C ARG A 211 20.15 -4.97 -1.92
N ALA A 212 20.76 -4.41 -0.88
CA ALA A 212 20.92 -2.96 -0.75
C ALA A 212 21.75 -2.36 -1.90
N LYS A 213 22.85 -3.02 -2.26
CA LYS A 213 23.70 -2.61 -3.37
C LYS A 213 22.99 -2.70 -4.72
N GLU A 214 22.21 -3.76 -4.93
CA GLU A 214 21.39 -3.91 -6.14
C GLU A 214 20.37 -2.78 -6.27
N LEU A 215 19.63 -2.48 -5.20
CA LEU A 215 18.63 -1.42 -5.21
C LEU A 215 19.24 -0.05 -5.42
N ALA A 216 20.35 0.26 -4.74
CA ALA A 216 21.11 1.49 -4.94
C ALA A 216 21.59 1.63 -6.40
N GLY A 217 22.06 0.54 -7.01
CA GLY A 217 22.50 0.53 -8.40
C GLY A 217 21.37 0.73 -9.44
N ARG A 218 20.11 0.60 -9.04
CA ARG A 218 18.95 0.70 -9.95
C ARG A 218 18.33 2.10 -10.05
N ASN A 219 18.76 3.06 -9.24
CA ASN A 219 18.23 4.41 -9.24
C ASN A 219 19.34 5.49 -9.26
N PRO A 220 19.06 6.68 -9.83
CA PRO A 220 20.05 7.74 -9.98
C PRO A 220 20.60 8.30 -8.68
N LEU A 221 19.83 8.30 -7.59
CA LEU A 221 20.30 8.78 -6.28
C LEU A 221 21.27 7.80 -5.61
N GLY A 222 21.38 6.56 -6.10
CA GLY A 222 22.27 5.55 -5.53
C GLY A 222 21.87 5.11 -4.13
N VAL A 223 20.57 5.15 -3.79
CA VAL A 223 20.04 4.83 -2.46
C VAL A 223 19.27 3.53 -2.45
N ALA A 224 19.38 2.78 -1.35
CA ALA A 224 18.55 1.63 -1.07
C ALA A 224 17.47 2.06 -0.06
N LEU A 225 16.23 2.17 -0.51
CA LEU A 225 15.12 2.70 0.27
C LEU A 225 14.45 1.57 1.08
N SER A 226 14.01 1.89 2.28
CA SER A 226 13.22 1.05 3.18
C SER A 226 11.78 1.52 3.29
N GLY A 227 10.93 0.81 4.04
CA GLY A 227 9.53 1.18 4.21
C GLY A 227 9.36 2.59 4.76
N ILE A 228 10.19 2.99 5.74
CA ILE A 228 10.10 4.32 6.35
C ILE A 228 10.48 5.44 5.38
N ASP A 229 11.41 5.21 4.45
CA ASP A 229 11.77 6.21 3.46
C ASP A 229 10.61 6.57 2.53
N HIS A 230 9.80 5.58 2.18
CA HIS A 230 8.58 5.79 1.38
C HIS A 230 7.46 6.44 2.19
N ALA A 231 7.37 6.15 3.49
CA ALA A 231 6.26 6.54 4.37
C ALA A 231 6.04 8.06 4.42
N TRP A 232 7.08 8.87 4.27
CA TRP A 232 6.96 10.33 4.27
C TRP A 232 6.13 10.88 3.11
N SER A 233 6.07 10.16 1.99
CA SER A 233 5.16 10.50 0.88
C SER A 233 3.70 10.28 1.29
N TYR A 234 3.41 9.23 2.06
CA TYR A 234 2.08 8.97 2.60
C TYR A 234 1.69 10.00 3.66
N VAL A 235 2.59 10.35 4.57
CA VAL A 235 2.38 11.44 5.55
C VAL A 235 1.98 12.74 4.85
N PHE A 236 2.74 13.13 3.83
CA PHE A 236 2.44 14.34 3.05
C PHE A 236 1.06 14.27 2.41
N LEU A 237 0.74 13.19 1.69
CA LEU A 237 -0.54 13.04 0.99
C LEU A 237 -1.74 12.87 1.93
N ALA A 238 -1.54 12.31 3.12
CA ALA A 238 -2.56 12.21 4.16
C ALA A 238 -2.84 13.54 4.86
N SER A 239 -1.84 14.43 4.95
CA SER A 239 -1.92 15.69 5.67
C SER A 239 -2.70 16.78 4.94
N ASP A 240 -3.10 17.82 5.67
CA ASP A 240 -3.76 19.00 5.10
C ASP A 240 -2.80 19.86 4.22
N ARG A 241 -1.49 19.57 4.27
CA ARG A 241 -0.49 20.23 3.40
C ARG A 241 -0.66 19.85 1.93
N SER A 242 -1.34 18.75 1.63
CA SER A 242 -1.68 18.29 0.28
C SER A 242 -3.14 18.55 -0.11
N ARG A 243 -3.83 19.49 0.56
CA ARG A 243 -5.27 19.79 0.31
C ARG A 243 -5.62 20.15 -1.13
N GLY A 244 -4.66 20.62 -1.91
CA GLY A 244 -4.82 20.95 -3.33
C GLY A 244 -4.43 19.82 -4.29
N ILE A 245 -4.17 18.60 -3.77
CA ILE A 245 -3.67 17.49 -4.58
C ILE A 245 -4.65 16.32 -4.51
N SER A 246 -5.21 15.94 -5.67
CA SER A 246 -6.02 14.75 -5.87
C SER A 246 -5.78 14.16 -7.26
N GLY A 247 -5.84 12.85 -7.42
CA GLY A 247 -5.58 12.14 -8.67
C GLY A 247 -4.11 12.13 -9.09
N ARG A 248 -3.18 12.34 -8.15
CA ARG A 248 -1.74 12.39 -8.42
C ARG A 248 -0.99 11.26 -7.73
N VAL A 249 0.20 10.96 -8.28
CA VAL A 249 1.07 9.90 -7.77
C VAL A 249 2.44 10.49 -7.48
N VAL A 250 2.92 10.26 -6.25
CA VAL A 250 4.28 10.60 -5.85
C VAL A 250 5.18 9.39 -6.11
N HIS A 251 6.23 9.58 -6.91
CA HIS A 251 7.24 8.55 -7.15
C HIS A 251 8.30 8.61 -6.04
N SER A 252 8.35 7.56 -5.22
CA SER A 252 9.35 7.37 -4.17
C SER A 252 10.31 6.26 -4.60
N ASP A 253 11.21 6.56 -5.56
CA ASP A 253 11.94 5.56 -6.32
C ASP A 253 13.42 5.90 -6.56
N GLY A 254 13.92 6.97 -5.93
CA GLY A 254 15.29 7.44 -6.13
C GLY A 254 15.54 8.04 -7.51
N GLY A 255 14.49 8.49 -8.22
CA GLY A 255 14.59 9.10 -9.54
C GLY A 255 14.72 8.09 -10.69
N MET A 256 14.19 6.89 -10.52
CA MET A 256 14.34 5.76 -11.47
C MET A 256 13.94 6.09 -12.91
N GLY A 257 12.97 6.97 -13.12
CA GLY A 257 12.50 7.37 -14.44
C GLY A 257 13.31 8.49 -15.13
N ILE A 258 14.28 9.08 -14.44
CA ILE A 258 15.05 10.22 -14.95
C ILE A 258 16.27 9.75 -15.75
N LYS A 259 16.78 8.55 -15.45
CA LYS A 259 17.95 8.01 -16.15
C LYS A 259 17.51 7.43 -17.50
N VAL A 260 17.92 8.09 -18.57
CA VAL A 260 17.84 7.60 -19.97
C VAL A 260 18.95 6.60 -20.24
#